data_269f4817e28dfa1c5d330e0e9f909a42
#
_entry.id   269f4817e28dfa1c5d330e0e9f909a42
#
_cell.length_a   1.000
_cell.length_b   1.000
_cell.length_c   1.000
_cell.angle_alpha   90.00
_cell.angle_beta   90.00
_cell.angle_gamma   90.00
#
_symmetry.space_group_name_H-M   'P 1'
#
loop_
_entity.id
_entity.type
_entity.pdbx_description
1 polymer ?
#
loop_
_entity_poly.entity_id
_entity_poly.type
_entity_poly.pdbx_seq_one_letter_code
_entity_poly.pdbx_strand_id
1 'polypeptide(L)'
;MKIFQKLLVPVALLACGVAYAQFPSVLKLVKSVVIPDSNIVFSVSNKAPKTDAEWAAVLKSAEKLVAGAQQLMPMGPDTGREPWVQFTQSLGASARKAAAAAKARNADAVVAAGDEMFEVCEGCHRM
;
A
#
# COMPACT_ATOMS: atom_id res chain seq x y z
N MET A 1 27.64 -53.28 22.83
CA MET A 1 26.34 -52.59 22.74
C MET A 1 26.57 -51.09 22.87
N LYS A 2 26.45 -50.39 21.80
CA LYS A 2 26.67 -48.92 21.78
C LYS A 2 25.29 -48.26 21.89
N ILE A 3 25.09 -47.55 22.98
CA ILE A 3 23.88 -46.75 23.25
C ILE A 3 24.02 -45.47 22.48
N PHE A 4 23.20 -45.30 21.43
CA PHE A 4 23.03 -44.03 20.73
C PHE A 4 22.22 -43.08 21.61
N GLN A 5 22.91 -42.18 22.27
CA GLN A 5 22.25 -41.07 23.00
C GLN A 5 21.89 -39.99 22.00
N LYS A 6 20.62 -39.97 21.57
CA LYS A 6 20.09 -38.88 20.75
C LYS A 6 20.05 -37.62 21.58
N LEU A 7 20.90 -36.67 21.23
CA LEU A 7 20.82 -35.28 21.65
C LEU A 7 19.54 -34.68 21.07
N LEU A 8 18.53 -34.54 21.88
CA LEU A 8 17.40 -33.65 21.64
C LEU A 8 17.86 -32.23 21.91
N VAL A 9 18.13 -31.50 20.86
CA VAL A 9 18.31 -30.05 20.91
C VAL A 9 16.91 -29.43 21.01
N PRO A 10 16.60 -28.68 22.05
CA PRO A 10 15.32 -27.95 22.10
C PRO A 10 15.38 -26.78 21.11
N VAL A 11 14.64 -26.91 20.04
CA VAL A 11 14.28 -25.76 19.19
C VAL A 11 13.15 -25.00 19.88
N ALA A 12 13.48 -24.13 20.77
CA ALA A 12 12.56 -23.15 21.32
C ALA A 12 13.33 -21.82 21.45
N LEU A 13 12.76 -20.77 20.89
CA LEU A 13 13.12 -19.35 20.98
C LEU A 13 13.51 -18.70 19.64
N LEU A 14 12.49 -18.50 18.79
CA LEU A 14 12.55 -17.49 17.73
C LEU A 14 11.14 -17.00 17.38
N ALA A 15 10.36 -16.56 18.36
CA ALA A 15 9.01 -16.03 18.12
C ALA A 15 8.81 -14.56 18.54
N CYS A 16 9.81 -13.86 19.08
CA CYS A 16 9.65 -12.50 19.57
C CYS A 16 10.28 -11.37 18.73
N GLY A 17 10.89 -11.69 17.59
CA GLY A 17 11.65 -10.70 16.79
C GLY A 17 10.89 -10.05 15.64
N VAL A 18 9.69 -10.53 15.27
CA VAL A 18 9.08 -10.17 13.97
C VAL A 18 8.28 -8.88 14.01
N ALA A 19 7.68 -8.50 15.15
CA ALA A 19 6.80 -7.34 15.25
C ALA A 19 7.53 -5.98 15.07
N TYR A 20 8.77 -5.88 15.54
CA TYR A 20 9.56 -4.63 15.42
C TYR A 20 10.22 -4.43 14.04
N ALA A 21 10.35 -5.49 13.24
CA ALA A 21 10.99 -5.42 11.93
C ALA A 21 10.04 -4.88 10.83
N GLN A 22 8.73 -4.83 11.05
CA GLN A 22 7.73 -4.46 10.05
C GLN A 22 7.58 -2.94 9.89
N PHE A 23 7.72 -2.15 10.94
CA PHE A 23 7.57 -0.68 10.88
C PHE A 23 8.54 0.01 9.91
N PRO A 24 9.85 -0.30 9.89
CA PRO A 24 10.76 0.25 8.89
C PRO A 24 10.35 -0.10 7.46
N SER A 25 9.78 -1.29 7.24
CA SER A 25 9.31 -1.77 5.93
C SER A 25 8.06 -1.03 5.47
N VAL A 26 7.09 -0.78 6.37
CA VAL A 26 5.92 0.06 6.11
C VAL A 26 6.35 1.47 5.73
N LEU A 27 7.19 2.10 6.53
CA LEU A 27 7.66 3.47 6.28
C LEU A 27 8.42 3.57 4.96
N LYS A 28 9.24 2.57 4.63
CA LYS A 28 9.96 2.51 3.35
C LYS A 28 8.99 2.44 2.19
N LEU A 29 7.99 1.57 2.25
CA LEU A 29 6.98 1.41 1.19
C LEU A 29 6.13 2.68 1.02
N VAL A 30 5.71 3.28 2.13
CA VAL A 30 4.95 4.54 2.09
C VAL A 30 5.77 5.66 1.43
N LYS A 31 7.02 5.84 1.82
CA LYS A 31 7.90 6.89 1.26
C LYS A 31 8.31 6.64 -0.19
N SER A 32 8.47 5.39 -0.60
CA SER A 32 8.97 5.06 -1.94
C SER A 32 7.87 4.83 -2.99
N VAL A 33 6.65 4.51 -2.56
CA VAL A 33 5.53 4.18 -3.45
C VAL A 33 4.31 5.03 -3.13
N VAL A 34 3.76 4.90 -1.90
CA VAL A 34 2.45 5.50 -1.62
C VAL A 34 2.47 7.01 -1.79
N ILE A 35 3.41 7.72 -1.19
CA ILE A 35 3.49 9.18 -1.27
C ILE A 35 3.77 9.65 -2.70
N PRO A 36 4.85 9.21 -3.40
CA PRO A 36 5.15 9.74 -4.71
C PRO A 36 4.08 9.40 -5.76
N ASP A 37 3.54 8.19 -5.74
CA ASP A 37 2.56 7.77 -6.74
C ASP A 37 1.16 8.36 -6.47
N SER A 38 0.76 8.57 -5.21
CA SER A 38 -0.47 9.31 -4.91
C SER A 38 -0.38 10.78 -5.33
N ASN A 39 0.78 11.41 -5.17
CA ASN A 39 1.00 12.78 -5.63
C ASN A 39 0.81 12.92 -7.15
N ILE A 40 1.19 11.92 -7.94
CA ILE A 40 0.92 11.92 -9.38
C ILE A 40 -0.59 11.87 -9.65
N VAL A 41 -1.33 11.03 -8.95
CA VAL A 41 -2.80 10.98 -9.08
C VAL A 41 -3.44 12.30 -8.67
N PHE A 42 -3.04 12.87 -7.54
CA PHE A 42 -3.56 14.15 -7.04
C PHE A 42 -3.25 15.34 -7.95
N SER A 43 -2.11 15.30 -8.65
CA SER A 43 -1.71 16.38 -9.54
C SER A 43 -2.67 16.60 -10.71
N VAL A 44 -3.48 15.61 -11.05
CA VAL A 44 -4.49 15.70 -12.13
C VAL A 44 -5.53 16.78 -11.83
N SER A 45 -5.84 17.05 -10.56
CA SER A 45 -6.74 18.14 -10.17
C SER A 45 -6.21 19.53 -10.54
N ASN A 46 -4.89 19.69 -10.54
CA ASN A 46 -4.24 20.96 -10.90
C ASN A 46 -3.94 21.06 -12.39
N LYS A 47 -3.60 19.95 -13.01
CA LYS A 47 -3.24 19.89 -14.42
C LYS A 47 -3.65 18.53 -15.00
N ALA A 48 -4.74 18.52 -15.76
CA ALA A 48 -5.17 17.33 -16.47
C ALA A 48 -4.13 16.88 -17.50
N PRO A 49 -3.87 15.57 -17.62
CA PRO A 49 -2.97 15.03 -18.64
C PRO A 49 -3.46 15.35 -20.06
N LYS A 50 -2.53 15.69 -20.94
CA LYS A 50 -2.83 16.05 -22.34
C LYS A 50 -2.21 15.11 -23.35
N THR A 51 -1.14 14.41 -22.98
CA THR A 51 -0.39 13.52 -23.87
C THR A 51 -0.54 12.06 -23.46
N ASP A 52 -0.28 11.14 -24.39
CA ASP A 52 -0.25 9.71 -24.13
C ASP A 52 0.73 9.37 -23.00
N ALA A 53 1.90 10.02 -22.98
CA ALA A 53 2.91 9.81 -21.94
C ALA A 53 2.43 10.28 -20.56
N GLU A 54 1.72 11.41 -20.48
CA GLU A 54 1.15 11.90 -19.21
C GLU A 54 0.06 10.98 -18.68
N TRP A 55 -0.83 10.48 -19.54
CA TRP A 55 -1.83 9.49 -19.16
C TRP A 55 -1.21 8.16 -18.73
N ALA A 56 -0.18 7.69 -19.44
CA ALA A 56 0.56 6.50 -19.06
C ALA A 56 1.23 6.64 -17.69
N ALA A 57 1.74 7.81 -17.35
CA ALA A 57 2.34 8.08 -16.04
C ALA A 57 1.29 8.00 -14.91
N VAL A 58 0.11 8.58 -15.09
CA VAL A 58 -1.00 8.49 -14.12
C VAL A 58 -1.44 7.04 -13.94
N LEU A 59 -1.63 6.30 -15.02
CA LEU A 59 -2.00 4.88 -14.98
C LEU A 59 -0.96 4.06 -14.22
N LYS A 60 0.32 4.22 -14.55
CA LYS A 60 1.41 3.51 -13.89
C LYS A 60 1.46 3.79 -12.39
N SER A 61 1.29 5.04 -11.98
CA SER A 61 1.25 5.41 -10.56
C SER A 61 0.04 4.80 -9.84
N ALA A 62 -1.14 4.83 -10.45
CA ALA A 62 -2.32 4.18 -9.89
C ALA A 62 -2.13 2.67 -9.74
N GLU A 63 -1.54 1.99 -10.71
CA GLU A 63 -1.23 0.56 -10.64
C GLU A 63 -0.21 0.23 -9.55
N LYS A 64 0.81 1.06 -9.36
CA LYS A 64 1.77 0.93 -8.24
C LYS A 64 1.09 1.10 -6.89
N LEU A 65 0.12 2.01 -6.77
CA LEU A 65 -0.66 2.18 -5.54
C LEU A 65 -1.50 0.95 -5.24
N VAL A 66 -2.10 0.31 -6.25
CA VAL A 66 -2.80 -0.97 -6.07
C VAL A 66 -1.86 -2.03 -5.49
N ALA A 67 -0.69 -2.20 -6.10
CA ALA A 67 0.31 -3.15 -5.62
C ALA A 67 0.84 -2.79 -4.24
N GLY A 68 1.08 -1.52 -3.97
CA GLY A 68 1.51 -1.01 -2.66
C GLY A 68 0.49 -1.27 -1.56
N ALA A 69 -0.79 -1.06 -1.83
CA ALA A 69 -1.87 -1.37 -0.89
C ALA A 69 -1.92 -2.86 -0.54
N GLN A 70 -1.75 -3.73 -1.54
CA GLN A 70 -1.67 -5.18 -1.32
C GLN A 70 -0.46 -5.58 -0.46
N GLN A 71 0.68 -4.92 -0.65
CA GLN A 71 1.88 -5.17 0.16
C GLN A 71 1.72 -4.64 1.59
N LEU A 72 1.05 -3.51 1.78
CA LEU A 72 0.80 -2.94 3.11
C LEU A 72 -0.16 -3.78 3.96
N MET A 73 -1.12 -4.46 3.34
CA MET A 73 -2.17 -5.16 4.05
C MET A 73 -1.66 -6.15 5.11
N PRO A 74 -0.71 -7.06 4.82
CA PRO A 74 -0.19 -8.00 5.80
C PRO A 74 0.78 -7.35 6.81
N MET A 75 1.23 -6.12 6.57
CA MET A 75 2.22 -5.42 7.41
C MET A 75 1.61 -4.70 8.60
N GLY A 76 0.30 -4.81 8.80
CA GLY A 76 -0.40 -4.15 9.90
C GLY A 76 0.01 -4.69 11.27
N PRO A 77 -0.25 -3.90 12.33
CA PRO A 77 0.02 -4.28 13.71
C PRO A 77 -0.85 -5.47 14.14
N ASP A 78 -0.41 -6.21 15.15
CA ASP A 78 -1.20 -7.31 15.72
C ASP A 78 -2.45 -6.80 16.44
N THR A 79 -2.35 -5.66 17.10
CA THR A 79 -3.47 -4.94 17.71
C THR A 79 -3.94 -3.81 16.79
N GLY A 80 -5.25 -3.69 16.56
CA GLY A 80 -5.79 -2.72 15.60
C GLY A 80 -5.62 -3.13 14.14
N ARG A 81 -5.46 -4.41 13.88
CA ARG A 81 -5.27 -4.97 12.53
C ARG A 81 -6.48 -4.72 11.64
N GLU A 82 -7.69 -4.80 12.17
CA GLU A 82 -8.91 -4.65 11.37
C GLU A 82 -9.03 -3.26 10.71
N PRO A 83 -8.88 -2.13 11.44
CA PRO A 83 -8.83 -0.83 10.80
C PRO A 83 -7.72 -0.68 9.77
N TRP A 84 -6.53 -1.25 10.05
CA TRP A 84 -5.42 -1.26 9.09
C TRP A 84 -5.80 -1.97 7.79
N VAL A 85 -6.40 -3.16 7.88
CA VAL A 85 -6.85 -3.91 6.70
C VAL A 85 -7.91 -3.13 5.94
N GLN A 86 -8.86 -2.51 6.61
CA GLN A 86 -9.90 -1.70 5.97
C GLN A 86 -9.30 -0.50 5.21
N PHE A 87 -8.36 0.22 5.80
CA PHE A 87 -7.71 1.36 5.13
C PHE A 87 -6.85 0.92 3.95
N THR A 88 -6.10 -0.16 4.07
CA THR A 88 -5.30 -0.67 2.96
C THR A 88 -6.16 -1.21 1.82
N GLN A 89 -7.27 -1.85 2.12
CA GLN A 89 -8.27 -2.24 1.11
C GLN A 89 -8.90 -1.03 0.42
N SER A 90 -9.26 -0.01 1.16
CA SER A 90 -9.83 1.23 0.62
C SER A 90 -8.83 2.00 -0.25
N LEU A 91 -7.55 2.03 0.14
CA LEU A 91 -6.48 2.57 -0.69
C LEU A 91 -6.39 1.82 -2.02
N GLY A 92 -6.37 0.50 -1.98
CA GLY A 92 -6.35 -0.32 -3.19
C GLY A 92 -7.59 -0.12 -4.07
N ALA A 93 -8.77 0.03 -3.48
CA ALA A 93 -10.02 0.28 -4.20
C ALA A 93 -10.01 1.64 -4.92
N SER A 94 -9.63 2.72 -4.23
CA SER A 94 -9.51 4.05 -4.83
C SER A 94 -8.43 4.09 -5.92
N ALA A 95 -7.31 3.41 -5.71
CA ALA A 95 -6.25 3.28 -6.71
C ALA A 95 -6.72 2.53 -7.97
N ARG A 96 -7.52 1.48 -7.83
CA ARG A 96 -8.13 0.79 -8.98
C ARG A 96 -9.09 1.68 -9.76
N LYS A 97 -9.87 2.50 -9.07
CA LYS A 97 -10.74 3.51 -9.72
C LYS A 97 -9.91 4.52 -10.51
N ALA A 98 -8.82 5.02 -9.92
CA ALA A 98 -7.90 5.93 -10.59
C ALA A 98 -7.26 5.29 -11.83
N ALA A 99 -6.84 4.02 -11.74
CA ALA A 99 -6.29 3.29 -12.89
C ALA A 99 -7.31 3.12 -14.03
N ALA A 100 -8.55 2.74 -13.71
CA ALA A 100 -9.62 2.62 -14.71
C ALA A 100 -9.93 3.97 -15.36
N ALA A 101 -9.99 5.04 -14.58
CA ALA A 101 -10.21 6.39 -15.05
C ALA A 101 -9.06 6.88 -15.96
N ALA A 102 -7.82 6.57 -15.60
CA ALA A 102 -6.65 6.92 -16.42
C ALA A 102 -6.65 6.16 -17.76
N LYS A 103 -7.02 4.88 -17.78
CA LYS A 103 -7.21 4.12 -19.02
C LYS A 103 -8.26 4.73 -19.93
N ALA A 104 -9.35 5.21 -19.34
CA ALA A 104 -10.43 5.89 -20.07
C ALA A 104 -10.10 7.36 -20.41
N ARG A 105 -8.95 7.87 -19.96
CA ARG A 105 -8.54 9.28 -20.09
C ARG A 105 -9.60 10.26 -19.57
N ASN A 106 -10.25 9.89 -18.48
CA ASN A 106 -11.25 10.69 -17.80
C ASN A 106 -10.63 11.39 -16.59
N ALA A 107 -10.24 12.65 -16.76
CA ALA A 107 -9.58 13.45 -15.73
C ALA A 107 -10.49 13.65 -14.50
N ASP A 108 -11.77 13.94 -14.70
CA ASP A 108 -12.72 14.15 -13.60
C ASP A 108 -12.88 12.89 -12.74
N ALA A 109 -12.91 11.73 -13.37
CA ALA A 109 -12.96 10.45 -12.65
C ALA A 109 -11.66 10.14 -11.92
N VAL A 110 -10.50 10.55 -12.44
CA VAL A 110 -9.22 10.44 -11.72
C VAL A 110 -9.23 11.34 -10.48
N VAL A 111 -9.72 12.58 -10.61
CA VAL A 111 -9.85 13.51 -9.49
C VAL A 111 -10.75 12.94 -8.42
N ALA A 112 -11.94 12.44 -8.79
CA ALA A 112 -12.86 11.82 -7.84
C ALA A 112 -12.25 10.63 -7.09
N ALA A 113 -11.49 9.77 -7.79
CA ALA A 113 -10.77 8.67 -7.16
C ALA A 113 -9.64 9.17 -6.24
N GLY A 114 -8.99 10.27 -6.62
CA GLY A 114 -7.99 10.96 -5.78
C GLY A 114 -8.59 11.51 -4.49
N ASP A 115 -9.76 12.11 -4.54
CA ASP A 115 -10.46 12.61 -3.35
C ASP A 115 -10.79 11.46 -2.38
N GLU A 116 -11.32 10.35 -2.88
CA GLU A 116 -11.55 9.15 -2.05
C GLU A 116 -10.23 8.64 -1.43
N MET A 117 -9.14 8.63 -2.19
CA MET A 117 -7.82 8.21 -1.73
C MET A 117 -7.31 9.13 -0.62
N PHE A 118 -7.50 10.43 -0.75
CA PHE A 118 -7.09 11.41 0.26
C PHE A 118 -7.80 11.17 1.59
N GLU A 119 -9.11 10.92 1.56
CA GLU A 119 -9.89 10.58 2.77
C GLU A 119 -9.36 9.31 3.45
N VAL A 120 -8.96 8.30 2.67
CA VAL A 120 -8.33 7.08 3.21
C VAL A 120 -7.01 7.40 3.90
N CYS A 121 -6.17 8.23 3.30
CA CYS A 121 -4.89 8.66 3.89
C CYS A 121 -5.11 9.38 5.22
N GLU A 122 -6.05 10.32 5.28
CA GLU A 122 -6.40 11.02 6.51
C GLU A 122 -6.95 10.08 7.58
N GLY A 123 -7.84 9.16 7.22
CA GLY A 123 -8.43 8.19 8.14
C GLY A 123 -7.36 7.29 8.77
N CYS A 124 -6.45 6.75 7.95
CA CYS A 124 -5.34 5.91 8.42
C CYS A 124 -4.41 6.67 9.38
N HIS A 125 -4.13 7.95 9.13
CA HIS A 125 -3.23 8.76 9.96
C HIS A 125 -3.87 9.28 11.25
N ARG A 126 -5.18 9.08 11.44
CA ARG A 126 -5.92 9.45 12.66
C ARG A 126 -6.10 8.29 13.64
N MET A 127 -5.62 7.10 13.31
CA MET A 127 -5.69 5.91 14.19
C MET A 127 -4.79 5.98 15.41
#